data_95c6231c0a648c3992f30652abed167e
#
_entry.id   95c6231c0a648c3992f30652abed167e
#
_cell.length_a   1.000
_cell.length_b   1.000
_cell.length_c   1.000
_cell.angle_alpha   90.00
_cell.angle_beta   90.00
_cell.angle_gamma   90.00
#
_symmetry.space_group_name_H-M   'P 1'
#
loop_
_entity.id
_entity.type
_entity.pdbx_description
1 polymer ?
#
loop_
_entity_poly.entity_id
_entity_poly.type
_entity_poly.pdbx_seq_one_letter_code
_entity_poly.pdbx_strand_id
1 'polypeptide(L)'
;EGCEIKKDYAAHTWELDSTKASTHPTEEADGVAYYVCPTCGKEKTETLPKIVLGSVSAGLITAKNIGKISWQEKLAEGCLVGCNNDKTIVYKSGQLSWGSIAEENQFAYDGYLNMGGAASGRYIKLNVTGKCTITLFGNMTNKAVTVGAATTIEDINEANSSDTTKFVTFTSSKNAQMKTITIDEAGTYYLGSVTGGWNFVGMNITY
;
A
#
# COMPACT_ATOMS: atom_id res chain seq x y z
N GLU A 1 -22.08 42.91 43.43
CA GLU A 1 -21.61 41.52 43.27
C GLU A 1 -21.93 41.11 41.87
N GLY A 2 -20.92 41.10 40.98
CA GLY A 2 -21.07 40.70 39.59
C GLY A 2 -21.02 39.20 39.47
N CYS A 3 -22.09 38.59 38.97
CA CYS A 3 -22.13 37.19 38.58
C CYS A 3 -21.35 37.02 37.27
N GLU A 4 -20.11 36.49 37.34
CA GLU A 4 -19.38 36.04 36.18
C GLU A 4 -20.02 34.76 35.64
N ILE A 5 -20.78 34.90 34.56
CA ILE A 5 -21.27 33.74 33.81
C ILE A 5 -20.07 33.13 33.06
N LYS A 6 -19.46 32.09 33.62
CA LYS A 6 -18.54 31.23 32.87
C LYS A 6 -19.33 30.50 31.81
N LYS A 7 -19.22 30.93 30.54
CA LYS A 7 -19.69 30.15 29.41
C LYS A 7 -18.74 28.98 29.22
N ASP A 8 -19.16 27.77 29.59
CA ASP A 8 -18.52 26.55 29.14
C ASP A 8 -18.75 26.44 27.62
N TYR A 9 -17.72 26.78 26.85
CA TYR A 9 -17.74 26.56 25.42
C TYR A 9 -17.58 25.07 25.14
N ALA A 10 -18.53 24.47 24.40
CA ALA A 10 -18.40 23.10 23.93
C ALA A 10 -17.11 22.95 23.11
N ALA A 11 -16.46 21.77 23.23
CA ALA A 11 -15.28 21.46 22.43
C ALA A 11 -15.62 21.55 20.94
N HIS A 12 -14.66 22.04 20.13
CA HIS A 12 -14.84 22.10 18.68
C HIS A 12 -14.90 20.70 18.08
N THR A 13 -15.88 20.46 17.22
CA THR A 13 -15.88 19.31 16.32
C THR A 13 -15.13 19.69 15.06
N TRP A 14 -14.09 18.94 14.71
CA TRP A 14 -13.23 19.23 13.59
C TRP A 14 -13.56 18.35 12.40
N GLU A 15 -13.79 18.94 11.24
CA GLU A 15 -13.98 18.24 9.95
C GLU A 15 -12.90 18.71 8.98
N LEU A 16 -12.49 17.86 8.04
CA LEU A 16 -11.55 18.25 7.00
C LEU A 16 -12.13 19.39 6.16
N ASP A 17 -11.34 20.44 6.01
CA ASP A 17 -11.72 21.58 5.18
C ASP A 17 -11.56 21.24 3.70
N SER A 18 -12.67 20.95 3.04
CA SER A 18 -12.69 20.61 1.62
C SER A 18 -12.34 21.78 0.69
N THR A 19 -12.26 23.01 1.21
CA THR A 19 -11.89 24.20 0.43
C THR A 19 -10.38 24.39 0.36
N LYS A 20 -9.62 23.71 1.22
CA LYS A 20 -8.15 23.76 1.29
C LYS A 20 -7.54 22.43 0.86
N ALA A 21 -6.49 22.50 0.05
CA ALA A 21 -5.76 21.33 -0.39
C ALA A 21 -4.87 20.77 0.73
N SER A 22 -5.31 19.73 1.41
CA SER A 22 -4.46 18.94 2.32
C SER A 22 -3.41 18.16 1.52
N THR A 23 -2.22 17.99 2.08
CA THR A 23 -1.15 17.17 1.49
C THR A 23 -0.91 15.94 2.35
N HIS A 24 -0.71 14.79 1.71
CA HIS A 24 -0.35 13.56 2.42
C HIS A 24 1.14 13.52 2.72
N PRO A 25 1.57 12.93 3.86
CA PRO A 25 2.97 12.75 4.16
C PRO A 25 3.61 11.77 3.19
N THR A 26 4.91 11.95 2.94
CA THR A 26 5.77 11.02 2.19
C THR A 26 6.94 10.58 3.07
N GLU A 27 7.86 9.79 2.55
CA GLU A 27 9.11 9.46 3.26
C GLU A 27 10.05 10.68 3.34
N GLU A 28 9.93 11.65 2.41
CA GLU A 28 10.79 12.83 2.31
C GLU A 28 10.20 14.04 3.04
N ALA A 29 8.87 14.16 3.12
CA ALA A 29 8.20 15.37 3.59
C ALA A 29 7.00 15.08 4.48
N ASP A 30 6.78 15.98 5.44
CA ASP A 30 5.55 16.03 6.22
C ASP A 30 4.36 16.43 5.33
N GLY A 31 3.18 15.91 5.67
CA GLY A 31 1.92 16.35 5.12
C GLY A 31 1.28 17.46 5.95
N VAL A 32 0.20 18.05 5.43
CA VAL A 32 -0.59 19.08 6.11
C VAL A 32 -2.08 18.78 5.93
N ALA A 33 -2.82 18.74 7.03
CA ALA A 33 -4.27 18.64 7.02
C ALA A 33 -4.88 19.95 7.55
N TYR A 34 -5.92 20.41 6.85
CA TYR A 34 -6.70 21.57 7.24
C TYR A 34 -8.06 21.13 7.74
N TYR A 35 -8.48 21.69 8.87
CA TYR A 35 -9.76 21.40 9.49
C TYR A 35 -10.54 22.68 9.74
N VAL A 36 -11.85 22.58 9.71
CA VAL A 36 -12.80 23.64 10.06
C VAL A 36 -13.84 23.08 11.04
N CYS A 37 -14.23 23.92 12.01
CA CYS A 37 -15.38 23.61 12.86
C CYS A 37 -16.67 24.05 12.12
N PRO A 38 -17.59 23.13 11.76
CA PRO A 38 -18.79 23.48 11.02
C PRO A 38 -19.74 24.38 11.81
N THR A 39 -19.62 24.38 13.17
CA THR A 39 -20.51 25.18 14.03
C THR A 39 -20.09 26.64 14.13
N CYS A 40 -18.78 26.94 14.17
CA CYS A 40 -18.29 28.30 14.42
C CYS A 40 -17.29 28.82 13.37
N GLY A 41 -16.94 28.03 12.37
CA GLY A 41 -16.02 28.40 11.30
C GLY A 41 -14.55 28.52 11.74
N LYS A 42 -14.21 28.16 12.99
CA LYS A 42 -12.80 28.20 13.43
C LYS A 42 -11.98 27.17 12.67
N GLU A 43 -10.79 27.57 12.28
CA GLU A 43 -9.86 26.75 11.51
C GLU A 43 -8.76 26.17 12.39
N LYS A 44 -8.26 24.99 12.00
CA LYS A 44 -7.10 24.31 12.58
C LYS A 44 -6.25 23.71 11.48
N THR A 45 -4.95 23.84 11.62
CA THR A 45 -3.97 23.15 10.76
C THR A 45 -3.25 22.12 11.59
N GLU A 46 -3.01 20.94 11.00
CA GLU A 46 -2.29 19.83 11.62
C GLU A 46 -1.18 19.36 10.69
N THR A 47 0.04 19.25 11.21
CA THR A 47 1.16 18.62 10.51
C THR A 47 1.05 17.12 10.62
N LEU A 48 1.05 16.45 9.50
CA LEU A 48 1.08 14.99 9.42
C LEU A 48 2.55 14.56 9.26
N PRO A 49 3.16 13.90 10.25
CA PRO A 49 4.59 13.59 10.20
C PRO A 49 4.92 12.68 9.02
N LYS A 50 6.09 12.86 8.44
CA LYS A 50 6.60 12.05 7.33
C LYS A 50 6.59 10.57 7.66
N ILE A 51 6.49 9.73 6.63
CA ILE A 51 6.47 8.29 6.78
C ILE A 51 7.88 7.80 7.14
N VAL A 52 8.02 7.19 8.31
CA VAL A 52 9.22 6.42 8.67
C VAL A 52 8.94 4.96 8.33
N LEU A 53 9.64 4.44 7.32
CA LEU A 53 9.34 3.11 6.80
C LEU A 53 9.82 2.00 7.74
N GLY A 54 10.99 2.13 8.36
CA GLY A 54 11.59 1.07 9.17
C GLY A 54 11.97 -0.15 8.34
N SER A 55 12.05 -1.32 8.97
CA SER A 55 12.37 -2.60 8.30
C SER A 55 11.25 -3.61 8.50
N VAL A 56 11.00 -4.42 7.45
CA VAL A 56 9.98 -5.46 7.49
C VAL A 56 10.48 -6.66 8.30
N SER A 57 9.62 -7.21 9.14
CA SER A 57 9.85 -8.47 9.86
C SER A 57 9.34 -9.67 9.05
N ALA A 58 9.80 -10.87 9.39
CA ALA A 58 9.18 -12.09 8.89
C ALA A 58 7.69 -12.14 9.26
N GLY A 59 6.86 -12.67 8.38
CA GLY A 59 5.45 -12.87 8.61
C GLY A 59 4.55 -12.37 7.49
N LEU A 60 3.28 -12.42 7.75
CA LEU A 60 2.22 -12.10 6.79
C LEU A 60 1.89 -10.60 6.81
N ILE A 61 1.86 -10.00 5.63
CA ILE A 61 1.35 -8.65 5.39
C ILE A 61 0.16 -8.76 4.44
N THR A 62 -1.00 -8.32 4.85
CA THR A 62 -2.22 -8.35 4.02
C THR A 62 -2.59 -6.98 3.49
N ALA A 63 -3.33 -6.96 2.40
CA ALA A 63 -4.03 -5.78 1.96
C ALA A 63 -4.95 -5.28 3.08
N LYS A 64 -4.91 -3.98 3.37
CA LYS A 64 -5.83 -3.34 4.31
C LYS A 64 -6.69 -2.31 3.60
N ASN A 65 -7.81 -1.96 4.23
CA ASN A 65 -8.69 -0.94 3.67
C ASN A 65 -8.04 0.46 3.78
N ILE A 66 -7.46 0.89 2.67
CA ILE A 66 -6.89 2.23 2.49
C ILE A 66 -7.78 3.11 1.61
N GLY A 67 -8.98 2.64 1.26
CA GLY A 67 -9.88 3.32 0.33
C GLY A 67 -9.29 3.43 -1.09
N LYS A 68 -9.31 4.62 -1.64
CA LYS A 68 -8.68 4.99 -2.91
C LYS A 68 -7.60 6.03 -2.62
N ILE A 69 -6.36 5.71 -2.92
CA ILE A 69 -5.22 6.59 -2.67
C ILE A 69 -4.47 6.93 -3.97
N SER A 70 -3.82 8.10 -3.98
CA SER A 70 -2.86 8.55 -4.99
C SER A 70 -1.55 9.04 -4.36
N TRP A 71 -1.25 8.59 -3.16
CA TRP A 71 -0.08 8.93 -2.34
C TRP A 71 0.59 7.66 -1.81
N GLN A 72 1.54 7.82 -0.88
CA GLN A 72 2.15 6.71 -0.15
C GLN A 72 1.34 6.37 1.09
N GLU A 73 1.12 5.10 1.36
CA GLU A 73 0.40 4.62 2.54
C GLU A 73 1.10 3.39 3.14
N LYS A 74 1.39 3.45 4.44
CA LYS A 74 2.05 2.37 5.16
C LYS A 74 1.10 1.18 5.35
N LEU A 75 1.46 0.00 4.85
CA LEU A 75 0.73 -1.25 5.09
C LEU A 75 1.14 -1.92 6.39
N ALA A 76 2.44 -1.96 6.66
CA ALA A 76 3.06 -2.53 7.85
C ALA A 76 4.40 -1.86 8.11
N GLU A 77 5.06 -2.20 9.23
CA GLU A 77 6.44 -1.77 9.45
C GLU A 77 7.33 -2.29 8.32
N GLY A 78 8.14 -1.42 7.74
CA GLY A 78 8.99 -1.73 6.60
C GLY A 78 8.27 -1.96 5.27
N CYS A 79 6.95 -1.73 5.19
CA CYS A 79 6.16 -1.94 3.98
C CYS A 79 5.17 -0.80 3.73
N LEU A 80 5.24 -0.20 2.56
CA LEU A 80 4.23 0.76 2.08
C LEU A 80 3.78 0.45 0.65
N VAL A 81 2.63 0.97 0.28
CA VAL A 81 2.19 1.10 -1.11
C VAL A 81 2.32 2.54 -1.56
N GLY A 82 2.64 2.76 -2.82
CA GLY A 82 2.78 4.11 -3.37
C GLY A 82 2.26 4.22 -4.79
N CYS A 83 1.91 5.46 -5.14
CA CYS A 83 1.47 5.85 -6.48
C CYS A 83 2.36 6.97 -7.01
N ASN A 84 2.65 6.91 -8.30
CA ASN A 84 3.32 7.95 -9.07
C ASN A 84 2.41 8.41 -10.22
N ASN A 85 2.70 9.57 -10.80
CA ASN A 85 2.10 10.06 -12.06
C ASN A 85 0.56 10.07 -12.03
N ASP A 86 -0.04 10.64 -11.00
CA ASP A 86 -1.50 10.76 -10.81
C ASP A 86 -2.27 9.43 -10.88
N LYS A 87 -1.58 8.32 -10.64
CA LYS A 87 -2.21 7.00 -10.57
C LYS A 87 -2.86 6.79 -9.20
N THR A 88 -3.73 5.80 -9.13
CA THR A 88 -4.44 5.47 -7.88
C THR A 88 -4.36 3.98 -7.61
N ILE A 89 -4.20 3.62 -6.33
CA ILE A 89 -4.45 2.27 -5.82
C ILE A 89 -5.83 2.29 -5.16
N VAL A 90 -6.60 1.23 -5.38
CA VAL A 90 -7.97 1.13 -4.85
C VAL A 90 -8.10 -0.15 -4.04
N TYR A 91 -8.52 -0.01 -2.78
CA TYR A 91 -8.96 -1.17 -2.00
C TYR A 91 -10.31 -1.66 -2.51
N LYS A 92 -10.42 -2.96 -2.70
CA LYS A 92 -11.65 -3.66 -3.05
C LYS A 92 -12.02 -4.61 -1.92
N SER A 93 -13.18 -4.40 -1.31
CA SER A 93 -13.74 -5.35 -0.35
C SER A 93 -14.16 -6.66 -1.04
N GLY A 94 -14.12 -7.75 -0.30
CA GLY A 94 -14.45 -9.08 -0.78
C GLY A 94 -13.22 -9.95 -0.98
N GLN A 95 -13.47 -11.27 -0.97
CA GLN A 95 -12.41 -12.27 -1.03
C GLN A 95 -12.37 -12.90 -2.42
N LEU A 96 -11.16 -13.21 -2.89
CA LEU A 96 -10.94 -14.11 -4.00
C LEU A 96 -11.01 -15.55 -3.47
N SER A 97 -11.51 -16.49 -4.27
CA SER A 97 -11.38 -17.90 -3.92
C SER A 97 -9.90 -18.30 -3.91
N TRP A 98 -9.49 -19.09 -2.92
CA TRP A 98 -8.13 -19.60 -2.83
C TRP A 98 -7.76 -20.61 -3.94
N GLY A 99 -8.77 -21.14 -4.66
CA GLY A 99 -8.55 -22.05 -5.77
C GLY A 99 -7.78 -23.31 -5.35
N SER A 100 -6.58 -23.52 -5.92
CA SER A 100 -5.72 -24.68 -5.63
C SER A 100 -4.66 -24.40 -4.55
N ILE A 101 -4.69 -23.24 -3.89
CA ILE A 101 -3.77 -22.94 -2.77
C ILE A 101 -4.15 -23.83 -1.59
N ALA A 102 -3.19 -24.60 -1.09
CA ALA A 102 -3.38 -25.50 0.04
C ALA A 102 -3.77 -24.74 1.31
N GLU A 103 -4.60 -25.38 2.16
CA GLU A 103 -5.20 -24.72 3.34
C GLU A 103 -4.17 -24.11 4.30
N GLU A 104 -3.03 -24.77 4.47
CA GLU A 104 -1.93 -24.30 5.32
C GLU A 104 -1.30 -22.97 4.83
N ASN A 105 -1.52 -22.60 3.57
CA ASN A 105 -1.06 -21.35 2.97
C ASN A 105 -2.15 -20.29 2.87
N GLN A 106 -3.37 -20.60 3.31
CA GLN A 106 -4.49 -19.67 3.30
C GLN A 106 -4.52 -18.87 4.60
N PHE A 107 -5.06 -17.66 4.52
CA PHE A 107 -5.23 -16.75 5.66
C PHE A 107 -6.52 -15.95 5.52
N ALA A 108 -7.01 -15.42 6.63
CA ALA A 108 -8.16 -14.52 6.63
C ALA A 108 -7.77 -13.14 6.09
N TYR A 109 -8.58 -12.57 5.20
CA TYR A 109 -8.46 -11.22 4.69
C TYR A 109 -9.82 -10.69 4.25
N ASP A 110 -9.98 -9.36 4.22
CA ASP A 110 -11.27 -8.72 3.94
C ASP A 110 -11.36 -8.14 2.52
N GLY A 111 -10.24 -8.08 1.81
CA GLY A 111 -10.19 -7.52 0.47
C GLY A 111 -8.78 -7.50 -0.11
N TYR A 112 -8.63 -6.82 -1.23
CA TYR A 112 -7.37 -6.76 -1.96
C TYR A 112 -7.12 -5.34 -2.49
N LEU A 113 -5.85 -5.02 -2.78
CA LEU A 113 -5.48 -3.78 -3.46
C LEU A 113 -5.45 -4.01 -4.97
N ASN A 114 -6.26 -3.25 -5.70
CA ASN A 114 -6.17 -3.19 -7.16
C ASN A 114 -5.03 -2.25 -7.55
N MET A 115 -3.93 -2.85 -8.01
CA MET A 115 -2.70 -2.16 -8.40
C MET A 115 -2.73 -1.61 -9.83
N GLY A 116 -3.81 -1.78 -10.54
CA GLY A 116 -4.29 -1.10 -11.75
C GLY A 116 -3.33 -0.78 -12.91
N GLY A 117 -2.04 -1.08 -12.84
CA GLY A 117 -1.07 -0.72 -13.87
C GLY A 117 0.35 -1.14 -13.52
N ALA A 118 1.31 -0.75 -14.39
CA ALA A 118 2.72 -1.06 -14.20
C ALA A 118 3.33 -0.40 -12.95
N ALA A 119 4.47 -0.93 -12.49
CA ALA A 119 5.21 -0.47 -11.31
C ALA A 119 5.60 1.01 -11.40
N SER A 120 5.86 1.52 -12.58
CA SER A 120 6.15 2.95 -12.80
C SER A 120 5.06 3.90 -12.28
N GLY A 121 3.84 3.40 -12.11
CA GLY A 121 2.73 4.17 -11.55
C GLY A 121 2.22 3.69 -10.20
N ARG A 122 2.45 2.41 -9.85
CA ARG A 122 1.95 1.81 -8.60
C ARG A 122 2.88 0.70 -8.15
N TYR A 123 3.30 0.76 -6.89
CA TYR A 123 4.29 -0.16 -6.34
C TYR A 123 4.00 -0.50 -4.87
N ILE A 124 4.59 -1.58 -4.41
CA ILE A 124 4.80 -1.87 -2.99
C ILE A 124 6.29 -1.67 -2.73
N LYS A 125 6.64 -0.92 -1.70
CA LYS A 125 8.03 -0.71 -1.28
C LYS A 125 8.28 -1.48 0.01
N LEU A 126 9.38 -2.22 0.04
CA LEU A 126 9.81 -3.04 1.16
C LEU A 126 11.22 -2.66 1.57
N ASN A 127 11.46 -2.60 2.87
CA ASN A 127 12.81 -2.47 3.42
C ASN A 127 13.16 -3.74 4.18
N VAL A 128 13.90 -4.66 3.53
CA VAL A 128 14.26 -5.98 4.07
C VAL A 128 15.63 -5.95 4.75
N THR A 129 15.82 -6.76 5.79
CA THR A 129 17.02 -6.78 6.63
C THR A 129 18.09 -7.79 6.17
N GLY A 130 17.77 -8.63 5.20
CA GLY A 130 18.68 -9.66 4.69
C GLY A 130 18.04 -10.48 3.58
N LYS A 131 18.72 -11.56 3.21
CA LYS A 131 18.17 -12.54 2.27
C LYS A 131 16.84 -13.07 2.78
N CYS A 132 15.82 -13.04 1.92
CA CYS A 132 14.48 -13.49 2.26
C CYS A 132 13.73 -14.04 1.04
N THR A 133 12.68 -14.77 1.33
CA THR A 133 11.70 -15.23 0.36
C THR A 133 10.40 -14.48 0.57
N ILE A 134 9.84 -13.93 -0.49
CA ILE A 134 8.55 -13.23 -0.50
C ILE A 134 7.54 -14.10 -1.25
N THR A 135 6.60 -14.67 -0.53
CA THR A 135 5.47 -15.39 -1.13
C THR A 135 4.33 -14.41 -1.33
N LEU A 136 4.03 -14.09 -2.59
CA LEU A 136 2.97 -13.17 -3.01
C LEU A 136 1.66 -13.90 -3.22
N PHE A 137 0.57 -13.31 -2.75
CA PHE A 137 -0.80 -13.77 -2.96
C PHE A 137 -1.58 -12.71 -3.74
N GLY A 138 -2.16 -13.13 -4.86
CA GLY A 138 -2.91 -12.21 -5.70
C GLY A 138 -3.51 -12.88 -6.93
N ASN A 139 -4.13 -12.11 -7.78
CA ASN A 139 -4.62 -12.62 -9.07
C ASN A 139 -4.61 -11.54 -10.16
N MET A 140 -4.92 -11.99 -11.36
CA MET A 140 -5.24 -11.15 -12.52
C MET A 140 -6.36 -11.80 -13.32
N THR A 141 -7.41 -11.06 -13.65
CA THR A 141 -8.62 -11.64 -14.26
C THR A 141 -8.62 -11.65 -15.78
N ASN A 142 -7.92 -10.72 -16.42
CA ASN A 142 -8.06 -10.50 -17.87
C ASN A 142 -6.93 -11.10 -18.71
N LYS A 143 -5.68 -10.95 -18.26
CA LYS A 143 -4.48 -11.44 -18.96
C LYS A 143 -3.39 -11.79 -17.94
N ALA A 144 -2.41 -12.59 -18.36
CA ALA A 144 -1.24 -12.85 -17.52
C ALA A 144 -0.47 -11.54 -17.27
N VAL A 145 0.05 -11.40 -16.06
CA VAL A 145 0.86 -10.25 -15.62
C VAL A 145 2.09 -10.73 -14.88
N THR A 146 3.26 -10.27 -15.31
CA THR A 146 4.52 -10.50 -14.62
C THR A 146 4.70 -9.45 -13.53
N VAL A 147 4.93 -9.89 -12.31
CA VAL A 147 5.23 -9.08 -11.14
C VAL A 147 6.65 -9.37 -10.71
N GLY A 148 7.41 -8.33 -10.42
CA GLY A 148 8.81 -8.46 -10.03
C GLY A 148 9.18 -7.63 -8.82
N ALA A 149 10.38 -7.92 -8.28
CA ALA A 149 11.04 -7.15 -7.24
C ALA A 149 12.39 -6.64 -7.75
N ALA A 150 12.65 -5.35 -7.57
CA ALA A 150 13.91 -4.71 -7.93
C ALA A 150 14.25 -3.57 -6.96
N THR A 151 15.51 -3.12 -6.95
CA THR A 151 15.97 -2.03 -6.09
C THR A 151 15.51 -0.65 -6.58
N THR A 152 15.10 -0.55 -7.84
CA THR A 152 14.45 0.66 -8.40
C THR A 152 13.16 0.27 -9.10
N ILE A 153 12.27 1.24 -9.28
CA ILE A 153 10.99 1.02 -9.99
C ILE A 153 11.25 0.80 -11.49
N GLU A 154 12.25 1.45 -12.04
CA GLU A 154 12.66 1.40 -13.45
C GLU A 154 13.15 0.01 -13.85
N ASP A 155 13.75 -0.72 -12.91
CA ASP A 155 14.23 -2.10 -13.12
C ASP A 155 13.09 -3.13 -13.16
N ILE A 156 11.88 -2.75 -12.82
CA ILE A 156 10.68 -3.60 -13.01
C ILE A 156 10.19 -3.42 -14.45
N ASN A 157 10.87 -4.05 -15.39
CA ASN A 157 10.64 -3.92 -16.83
C ASN A 157 10.76 -5.28 -17.55
N GLU A 158 10.42 -5.29 -18.86
CA GLU A 158 10.45 -6.52 -19.67
C GLU A 158 11.86 -7.07 -19.86
N ALA A 159 12.89 -6.22 -19.93
CA ALA A 159 14.27 -6.68 -20.14
C ALA A 159 14.77 -7.50 -18.94
N ASN A 160 14.39 -7.14 -17.73
CA ASN A 160 14.79 -7.82 -16.50
C ASN A 160 13.85 -8.99 -16.13
N SER A 161 12.69 -9.11 -16.77
CA SER A 161 11.64 -10.07 -16.40
C SER A 161 11.99 -11.55 -16.70
N SER A 162 13.13 -11.81 -17.34
CA SER A 162 13.68 -13.16 -17.54
C SER A 162 14.29 -13.77 -16.27
N ASP A 163 14.62 -12.96 -15.26
CA ASP A 163 15.07 -13.45 -13.95
C ASP A 163 13.89 -14.03 -13.15
N THR A 164 13.68 -15.33 -13.28
CA THR A 164 12.57 -16.05 -12.63
C THR A 164 12.71 -16.17 -11.12
N THR A 165 13.82 -15.74 -10.52
CA THR A 165 13.97 -15.66 -9.06
C THR A 165 13.35 -14.37 -8.51
N LYS A 166 13.36 -13.30 -9.29
CA LYS A 166 12.86 -11.97 -8.94
C LYS A 166 11.56 -11.58 -9.63
N PHE A 167 11.19 -12.31 -10.70
CA PHE A 167 9.97 -12.05 -11.47
C PHE A 167 9.12 -13.30 -11.60
N VAL A 168 7.83 -13.16 -11.34
CA VAL A 168 6.86 -14.27 -11.38
C VAL A 168 5.62 -13.87 -12.16
N THR A 169 5.00 -14.82 -12.85
CA THR A 169 3.81 -14.55 -13.66
C THR A 169 2.54 -15.05 -12.97
N PHE A 170 1.61 -14.14 -12.74
CA PHE A 170 0.22 -14.46 -12.43
C PHE A 170 -0.53 -14.69 -13.74
N THR A 171 -1.05 -15.89 -13.92
CA THR A 171 -1.88 -16.24 -15.09
C THR A 171 -3.28 -15.66 -14.93
N SER A 172 -4.03 -15.54 -16.02
CA SER A 172 -5.42 -15.09 -15.94
C SER A 172 -6.26 -16.05 -15.12
N SER A 173 -6.80 -15.59 -13.99
CA SER A 173 -7.61 -16.38 -13.06
C SER A 173 -8.49 -15.49 -12.20
N LYS A 174 -9.71 -15.95 -11.88
CA LYS A 174 -10.54 -15.32 -10.85
C LYS A 174 -10.09 -15.70 -9.44
N ASN A 175 -9.38 -16.83 -9.30
CA ASN A 175 -8.88 -17.30 -8.02
C ASN A 175 -7.55 -16.66 -7.66
N ALA A 176 -7.26 -16.57 -6.38
CA ALA A 176 -5.94 -16.23 -5.88
C ALA A 176 -4.88 -17.24 -6.37
N GLN A 177 -3.70 -16.74 -6.61
CA GLN A 177 -2.51 -17.53 -6.95
C GLN A 177 -1.42 -17.18 -5.95
N MET A 178 -0.57 -18.14 -5.67
CA MET A 178 0.61 -18.00 -4.83
C MET A 178 1.86 -18.06 -5.70
N LYS A 179 2.75 -17.08 -5.56
CA LYS A 179 4.00 -16.94 -6.30
C LYS A 179 5.13 -16.53 -5.37
N THR A 180 6.33 -17.01 -5.62
CA THR A 180 7.48 -16.79 -4.73
C THR A 180 8.58 -16.05 -5.45
N ILE A 181 9.10 -15.01 -4.81
CA ILE A 181 10.23 -14.19 -5.22
C ILE A 181 11.33 -14.33 -4.16
N THR A 182 12.60 -14.40 -4.59
CA THR A 182 13.75 -14.42 -3.70
C THR A 182 14.48 -13.07 -3.74
N ILE A 183 14.79 -12.56 -2.58
CA ILE A 183 15.65 -11.39 -2.35
C ILE A 183 16.94 -11.91 -1.71
N ASP A 184 18.09 -11.57 -2.28
CA ASP A 184 19.37 -12.12 -1.85
C ASP A 184 20.10 -11.29 -0.79
N GLU A 185 19.79 -10.00 -0.68
CA GLU A 185 20.52 -9.05 0.19
C GLU A 185 19.56 -8.12 0.92
N ALA A 186 20.02 -7.55 2.05
CA ALA A 186 19.33 -6.48 2.73
C ALA A 186 19.20 -5.24 1.84
N GLY A 187 18.12 -4.50 1.97
CA GLY A 187 17.94 -3.26 1.22
C GLY A 187 16.48 -2.89 0.99
N THR A 188 16.31 -1.83 0.23
CA THR A 188 15.01 -1.36 -0.21
C THR A 188 14.67 -1.97 -1.56
N TYR A 189 13.49 -2.56 -1.66
CA TYR A 189 12.97 -3.17 -2.89
C TYR A 189 11.59 -2.63 -3.22
N TYR A 190 11.33 -2.52 -4.51
CA TYR A 190 10.02 -2.20 -5.07
C TYR A 190 9.43 -3.46 -5.69
N LEU A 191 8.16 -3.73 -5.41
CA LEU A 191 7.39 -4.80 -6.05
C LEU A 191 6.30 -4.17 -6.90
N GLY A 192 6.15 -4.67 -8.11
CA GLY A 192 5.11 -4.21 -9.00
C GLY A 192 5.05 -5.03 -10.29
N SER A 193 4.06 -4.74 -11.11
CA SER A 193 3.93 -5.40 -12.40
C SER A 193 4.79 -4.73 -13.47
N VAL A 194 5.34 -5.54 -14.37
CA VAL A 194 6.06 -5.08 -15.55
C VAL A 194 5.12 -4.30 -16.47
N THR A 195 3.96 -4.88 -16.77
CA THR A 195 2.90 -4.26 -17.59
C THR A 195 1.53 -4.64 -17.07
N GLY A 196 0.59 -3.68 -17.10
CA GLY A 196 -0.78 -3.94 -16.68
C GLY A 196 -0.95 -3.98 -15.15
N GLY A 197 -2.16 -4.29 -14.71
CA GLY A 197 -2.52 -4.28 -13.30
C GLY A 197 -2.68 -5.69 -12.74
N TRP A 198 -2.59 -5.80 -11.43
CA TRP A 198 -2.84 -7.01 -10.67
C TRP A 198 -3.54 -6.69 -9.35
N ASN A 199 -4.13 -7.70 -8.74
CA ASN A 199 -4.75 -7.58 -7.44
C ASN A 199 -3.84 -8.19 -6.39
N PHE A 200 -3.40 -7.39 -5.44
CA PHE A 200 -2.57 -7.81 -4.31
C PHE A 200 -3.46 -8.14 -3.12
N VAL A 201 -3.43 -9.39 -2.67
CA VAL A 201 -4.13 -9.88 -1.47
C VAL A 201 -3.25 -9.75 -0.23
N GLY A 202 -2.00 -10.16 -0.37
CA GLY A 202 -1.02 -10.15 0.70
C GLY A 202 0.29 -10.78 0.27
N MET A 203 1.24 -10.81 1.21
CA MET A 203 2.52 -11.50 1.06
C MET A 203 3.00 -12.04 2.39
N ASN A 204 3.74 -13.14 2.35
CA ASN A 204 4.44 -13.68 3.50
C ASN A 204 5.95 -13.56 3.28
N ILE A 205 6.68 -13.04 4.25
CA ILE A 205 8.12 -12.84 4.20
C ILE A 205 8.78 -13.83 5.15
N THR A 206 9.77 -14.55 4.63
CA THR A 206 10.54 -15.55 5.38
C THR A 206 12.03 -15.26 5.18
N TYR A 207 12.75 -15.00 6.27
CA TYR A 207 14.20 -14.81 6.33
C TYR A 207 14.93 -16.13 6.49
#